data_fe0f026bb8d2d3c740a70ac20f3f3338
#
_entry.id   fe0f026bb8d2d3c740a70ac20f3f3338
#
_cell.length_a   1.000
_cell.length_b   1.000
_cell.length_c   1.000
_cell.angle_alpha   90.00
_cell.angle_beta   90.00
_cell.angle_gamma   90.00
#
_symmetry.space_group_name_H-M   'P 1'
#
loop_
_entity.id
_entity.type
_entity.pdbx_description
1 polymer ?
#
loop_
_entity_poly.entity_id
_entity_poly.type
_entity_poly.pdbx_seq_one_letter_code
_entity_poly.pdbx_strand_id
1 'polypeptide(L)'
;MKSHLACCAFLLLSACAEARSPDSVAIEVRAEAVPLNPEDPAMTQLGALRYRGGLVLTSEDDDFGGLSGVIVAPDESKLLAITDKGHWVCMGLKADSDGVLLGITTASLSPMLSAETKPLQGKEEADAEAVSLTSDGTAILAAFEGTHRVMRYPLGQPGNLCSVAGATPTRLIAPAGLNDLPANGGIEALATTADGTLIVLTEKGEAEGGGTLGWMMPELGLKARAAQRFGFEPPDPYVPTDLARLDDTLFVLQRHFSVMSGVSGVLSMTTAQALAEGTAATELARFVPPITVDNMEGVSAVRSASGQTHIYIVSDDNFMAFQRTLLLKFSLGNSKD
;
A
#
# COMPACT_ATOMS: atom_id res chain seq x y z
N MET A 1 21.60 -9.80 68.76
CA MET A 1 21.53 -10.65 67.54
C MET A 1 20.30 -10.17 66.75
N LYS A 2 20.50 -9.38 65.72
CA LYS A 2 19.45 -8.94 64.79
C LYS A 2 19.87 -9.44 63.39
N SER A 3 19.13 -10.46 62.87
CA SER A 3 19.33 -11.00 61.54
C SER A 3 18.58 -10.12 60.53
N HIS A 4 19.33 -9.57 59.56
CA HIS A 4 18.79 -8.91 58.43
C HIS A 4 18.52 -9.94 57.30
N LEU A 5 17.26 -10.13 56.96
CA LEU A 5 16.84 -10.88 55.77
C LEU A 5 16.88 -9.95 54.57
N ALA A 6 17.81 -10.18 53.65
CA ALA A 6 17.86 -9.50 52.36
C ALA A 6 16.89 -10.20 51.40
N CYS A 7 15.87 -9.47 50.97
CA CYS A 7 14.92 -9.93 49.94
C CYS A 7 15.45 -9.56 48.57
N CYS A 8 16.00 -10.54 47.84
CA CYS A 8 16.36 -10.36 46.41
C CYS A 8 15.09 -10.45 45.58
N ALA A 9 14.62 -9.31 45.08
CA ALA A 9 13.56 -9.25 44.08
C ALA A 9 14.19 -9.61 42.69
N PHE A 10 13.85 -10.78 42.18
CA PHE A 10 14.10 -11.16 40.79
C PHE A 10 13.09 -10.47 39.91
N LEU A 11 13.52 -9.45 39.14
CA LEU A 11 12.79 -8.90 38.02
C LEU A 11 12.83 -9.90 36.85
N LEU A 12 11.73 -10.64 36.69
CA LEU A 12 11.47 -11.39 35.45
C LEU A 12 11.17 -10.41 34.33
N LEU A 13 12.16 -10.10 33.50
CA LEU A 13 11.96 -9.51 32.19
C LEU A 13 11.26 -10.56 31.33
N SER A 14 9.92 -10.46 31.24
CA SER A 14 9.14 -11.20 30.27
C SER A 14 9.44 -10.60 28.89
N ALA A 15 10.37 -11.22 28.16
CA ALA A 15 10.49 -10.98 26.72
C ALA A 15 9.21 -11.53 26.09
N CYS A 16 8.30 -10.66 25.69
CA CYS A 16 7.23 -11.04 24.77
C CYS A 16 7.91 -11.46 23.46
N ALA A 17 8.13 -12.77 23.30
CA ALA A 17 8.42 -13.34 22.00
C ALA A 17 7.18 -13.05 21.12
N GLU A 18 7.33 -12.26 20.07
CA GLU A 18 6.30 -12.15 19.04
C GLU A 18 6.02 -13.57 18.54
N ALA A 19 4.81 -14.05 18.74
CA ALA A 19 4.37 -15.33 18.21
C ALA A 19 4.41 -15.24 16.69
N ARG A 20 5.45 -15.79 16.09
CA ARG A 20 5.54 -15.91 14.63
C ARG A 20 4.40 -16.79 14.15
N SER A 21 3.61 -16.30 13.19
CA SER A 21 2.68 -17.14 12.45
C SER A 21 3.46 -18.32 11.84
N PRO A 22 2.99 -19.56 11.94
CA PRO A 22 3.72 -20.75 11.44
C PRO A 22 4.00 -20.68 9.93
N ASP A 23 3.30 -19.82 9.19
CA ASP A 23 3.38 -19.71 7.73
C ASP A 23 4.23 -18.52 7.24
N SER A 24 4.87 -17.77 8.14
CA SER A 24 5.74 -16.63 7.78
C SER A 24 7.19 -17.09 7.71
N VAL A 25 7.81 -16.90 6.54
CA VAL A 25 9.22 -17.24 6.27
C VAL A 25 10.06 -15.96 6.21
N ALA A 26 11.13 -15.91 7.00
CA ALA A 26 12.10 -14.82 6.93
C ALA A 26 12.89 -14.94 5.62
N ILE A 27 13.02 -13.83 4.88
CA ILE A 27 13.78 -13.74 3.64
C ILE A 27 14.86 -12.66 3.75
N GLU A 28 15.89 -12.76 2.91
CA GLU A 28 16.86 -11.69 2.74
C GLU A 28 16.40 -10.75 1.62
N VAL A 29 16.28 -9.46 1.95
CA VAL A 29 16.03 -8.39 0.97
C VAL A 29 17.21 -7.44 0.98
N ARG A 30 17.90 -7.33 -0.15
CA ARG A 30 18.93 -6.32 -0.39
C ARG A 30 18.28 -5.01 -0.77
N ALA A 31 18.82 -3.92 -0.26
CA ALA A 31 18.29 -2.58 -0.50
C ALA A 31 19.43 -1.67 -0.95
N GLU A 32 19.37 -1.23 -2.20
CA GLU A 32 20.36 -0.33 -2.80
C GLU A 32 19.75 1.07 -2.94
N ALA A 33 20.45 2.09 -2.41
CA ALA A 33 19.98 3.46 -2.48
C ALA A 33 19.98 3.99 -3.93
N VAL A 34 18.91 4.71 -4.31
CA VAL A 34 18.80 5.37 -5.60
C VAL A 34 18.54 6.86 -5.43
N PRO A 35 19.09 7.76 -6.29
CA PRO A 35 18.74 9.17 -6.29
C PRO A 35 17.35 9.38 -6.89
N LEU A 36 16.73 10.54 -6.61
CA LEU A 36 15.48 10.95 -7.26
C LEU A 36 15.67 11.10 -8.79
N ASN A 37 16.80 11.66 -9.19
CA ASN A 37 17.18 11.82 -10.59
C ASN A 37 18.61 11.30 -10.78
N PRO A 38 18.83 10.21 -11.54
CA PRO A 38 20.18 9.70 -11.82
C PRO A 38 21.07 10.67 -12.59
N GLU A 39 20.50 11.58 -13.39
CA GLU A 39 21.24 12.60 -14.15
C GLU A 39 21.60 13.85 -13.30
N ASP A 40 20.83 14.09 -12.22
CA ASP A 40 21.09 15.12 -11.22
C ASP A 40 20.87 14.56 -9.80
N PRO A 41 21.85 13.83 -9.23
CA PRO A 41 21.72 13.22 -7.92
C PRO A 41 21.52 14.22 -6.75
N ALA A 42 21.76 15.52 -6.98
CA ALA A 42 21.51 16.57 -5.98
C ALA A 42 20.04 17.02 -5.96
N MET A 43 19.25 16.63 -6.95
CA MET A 43 17.82 16.94 -7.02
C MET A 43 17.07 16.27 -5.86
N THR A 44 16.35 17.06 -5.06
CA THR A 44 15.54 16.58 -3.93
C THR A 44 14.09 17.04 -3.96
N GLN A 45 13.67 17.77 -5.00
CA GLN A 45 12.32 18.31 -5.12
C GLN A 45 11.67 17.81 -6.42
N LEU A 46 10.42 17.35 -6.32
CA LEU A 46 9.58 16.96 -7.46
C LEU A 46 8.15 17.46 -7.25
N GLY A 47 7.77 18.53 -7.95
CA GLY A 47 6.48 19.17 -7.71
C GLY A 47 6.35 19.63 -6.24
N ALA A 48 5.28 19.23 -5.57
CA ALA A 48 5.03 19.49 -4.15
C ALA A 48 5.76 18.53 -3.19
N LEU A 49 6.48 17.53 -3.72
CA LEU A 49 7.15 16.49 -2.94
C LEU A 49 8.63 16.77 -2.74
N ARG A 50 9.11 16.56 -1.52
CA ARG A 50 10.54 16.54 -1.19
C ARG A 50 10.99 15.11 -1.00
N TYR A 51 12.01 14.67 -1.73
CA TYR A 51 12.59 13.33 -1.65
C TYR A 51 13.25 13.07 -0.30
N ARG A 52 12.96 11.90 0.26
CA ARG A 52 13.44 11.43 1.56
C ARG A 52 14.11 10.05 1.45
N GLY A 53 14.69 9.76 0.28
CA GLY A 53 15.38 8.52 -0.01
C GLY A 53 14.54 7.53 -0.80
N GLY A 54 15.22 6.64 -1.50
CA GLY A 54 14.63 5.56 -2.26
C GLY A 54 15.59 4.39 -2.36
N LEU A 55 15.02 3.22 -2.56
CA LEU A 55 15.70 1.95 -2.58
C LEU A 55 15.26 1.15 -3.79
N VAL A 56 16.18 0.45 -4.43
CA VAL A 56 15.89 -0.75 -5.24
C VAL A 56 15.96 -1.93 -4.29
N LEU A 57 14.91 -2.74 -4.26
CA LEU A 57 14.80 -3.93 -3.44
C LEU A 57 14.99 -5.17 -4.32
N THR A 58 15.80 -6.12 -3.85
CA THR A 58 16.01 -7.41 -4.54
C THR A 58 16.07 -8.54 -3.52
N SER A 59 15.63 -9.74 -3.90
CA SER A 59 15.74 -10.97 -3.12
C SER A 59 16.09 -12.14 -4.02
N GLU A 60 16.68 -13.19 -3.43
CA GLU A 60 16.87 -14.49 -4.08
C GLU A 60 15.59 -15.38 -3.97
N ASP A 61 14.57 -14.92 -3.25
CA ASP A 61 13.30 -15.62 -3.09
C ASP A 61 12.40 -15.31 -4.28
N ASP A 62 11.97 -16.33 -5.01
CA ASP A 62 11.19 -16.23 -6.25
C ASP A 62 9.77 -15.66 -6.06
N ASP A 63 9.30 -15.60 -4.80
CA ASP A 63 7.99 -15.02 -4.46
C ASP A 63 8.10 -13.57 -3.99
N PHE A 64 9.32 -13.00 -3.90
CA PHE A 64 9.53 -11.59 -3.65
C PHE A 64 9.58 -10.79 -4.95
N GLY A 65 8.67 -9.85 -5.14
CA GLY A 65 8.46 -9.03 -6.33
C GLY A 65 6.97 -8.82 -6.53
N GLY A 66 6.55 -8.25 -7.67
CA GLY A 66 5.13 -8.09 -7.98
C GLY A 66 4.38 -7.27 -6.92
N LEU A 67 4.97 -6.18 -6.38
CA LEU A 67 4.36 -5.40 -5.31
C LEU A 67 3.25 -4.51 -5.86
N SER A 68 1.99 -4.82 -5.53
CA SER A 68 0.80 -4.13 -6.05
C SER A 68 0.20 -3.11 -5.07
N GLY A 69 0.39 -3.28 -3.76
CA GLY A 69 -0.14 -2.35 -2.76
C GLY A 69 0.69 -2.31 -1.49
N VAL A 70 0.60 -1.19 -0.73
CA VAL A 70 1.45 -0.97 0.43
C VAL A 70 0.76 -0.23 1.57
N ILE A 71 1.03 -0.62 2.82
CA ILE A 71 0.66 0.11 4.03
C ILE A 71 1.91 0.28 4.89
N VAL A 72 2.23 1.51 5.28
CA VAL A 72 3.28 1.82 6.25
C VAL A 72 2.67 2.04 7.62
N ALA A 73 3.28 1.48 8.65
CA ALA A 73 2.87 1.68 10.04
C ALA A 73 2.99 3.16 10.44
N PRO A 74 2.10 3.68 11.33
CA PRO A 74 2.13 5.10 11.72
C PRO A 74 3.45 5.57 12.35
N ASP A 75 4.23 4.66 12.95
CA ASP A 75 5.55 4.93 13.52
C ASP A 75 6.69 4.79 12.49
N GLU A 76 6.36 4.50 11.25
CA GLU A 76 7.29 4.28 10.13
C GLU A 76 8.32 3.15 10.37
N SER A 77 8.10 2.30 11.36
CA SER A 77 9.01 1.20 11.67
C SER A 77 8.87 0.01 10.73
N LYS A 78 7.67 -0.19 10.16
CA LYS A 78 7.32 -1.35 9.34
C LYS A 78 6.49 -0.95 8.13
N LEU A 79 6.61 -1.77 7.10
CA LEU A 79 5.83 -1.74 5.88
C LEU A 79 5.23 -3.12 5.65
N LEU A 80 3.95 -3.16 5.29
CA LEU A 80 3.26 -4.33 4.76
C LEU A 80 2.93 -4.08 3.30
N ALA A 81 3.36 -4.96 2.41
CA ALA A 81 2.96 -4.95 1.01
C ALA A 81 2.27 -6.26 0.65
N ILE A 82 1.56 -6.26 -0.48
CA ILE A 82 1.03 -7.45 -1.13
C ILE A 82 1.71 -7.67 -2.46
N THR A 83 1.65 -8.91 -2.95
CA THR A 83 2.13 -9.26 -4.29
C THR A 83 0.99 -9.80 -5.16
N ASP A 84 1.11 -9.65 -6.46
CA ASP A 84 0.22 -10.25 -7.48
C ASP A 84 0.21 -11.80 -7.47
N LYS A 85 1.16 -12.42 -6.73
CA LYS A 85 1.18 -13.85 -6.44
C LYS A 85 0.44 -14.24 -5.16
N GLY A 86 -0.21 -13.28 -4.49
CA GLY A 86 -0.98 -13.53 -3.26
C GLY A 86 -0.11 -13.79 -2.03
N HIS A 87 0.94 -13.00 -1.84
CA HIS A 87 1.77 -13.01 -0.63
C HIS A 87 1.69 -11.70 0.13
N TRP A 88 1.79 -11.79 1.45
CA TRP A 88 2.12 -10.68 2.33
C TRP A 88 3.63 -10.53 2.40
N VAL A 89 4.14 -9.33 2.17
CA VAL A 89 5.54 -8.95 2.37
C VAL A 89 5.60 -8.00 3.54
N CYS A 90 6.18 -8.43 4.67
CA CYS A 90 6.39 -7.58 5.83
C CYS A 90 7.86 -7.19 5.91
N MET A 91 8.14 -5.88 5.91
CA MET A 91 9.50 -5.35 5.98
C MET A 91 9.65 -4.36 7.13
N GLY A 92 10.78 -4.46 7.87
CA GLY A 92 11.23 -3.44 8.82
C GLY A 92 11.99 -2.34 8.08
N LEU A 93 11.63 -1.08 8.32
CA LEU A 93 12.27 0.07 7.69
C LEU A 93 13.43 0.61 8.54
N LYS A 94 14.45 1.13 7.88
CA LYS A 94 15.57 1.85 8.49
C LYS A 94 15.62 3.27 7.94
N ALA A 95 15.56 4.25 8.84
CA ALA A 95 15.74 5.65 8.50
C ALA A 95 16.80 6.29 9.41
N ASP A 96 17.35 7.44 9.00
CA ASP A 96 18.20 8.26 9.86
C ASP A 96 17.37 9.18 10.80
N SER A 97 18.06 10.02 11.56
CA SER A 97 17.45 11.00 12.47
C SER A 97 16.60 12.07 11.76
N ASP A 98 16.87 12.33 10.48
CA ASP A 98 16.15 13.29 9.65
C ASP A 98 14.98 12.64 8.90
N GLY A 99 14.75 11.33 9.13
CA GLY A 99 13.71 10.54 8.51
C GLY A 99 13.98 10.15 7.07
N VAL A 100 15.23 10.20 6.62
CA VAL A 100 15.64 9.69 5.29
C VAL A 100 15.67 8.18 5.29
N LEU A 101 15.02 7.55 4.33
CA LEU A 101 15.00 6.09 4.16
C LEU A 101 16.38 5.57 3.76
N LEU A 102 16.94 4.65 4.54
CA LEU A 102 18.30 4.14 4.37
C LEU A 102 18.36 2.64 4.00
N GLY A 103 17.30 1.88 4.25
CA GLY A 103 17.34 0.43 4.00
C GLY A 103 16.23 -0.35 4.67
N ILE A 104 16.34 -1.67 4.59
CA ILE A 104 15.45 -2.66 5.19
C ILE A 104 16.21 -3.36 6.34
N THR A 105 15.55 -3.57 7.48
CA THR A 105 16.14 -4.24 8.65
C THR A 105 15.78 -5.71 8.75
N THR A 106 14.55 -6.05 8.36
CA THR A 106 14.00 -7.41 8.36
C THR A 106 13.03 -7.54 7.20
N ALA A 107 12.88 -8.75 6.67
CA ALA A 107 11.83 -9.05 5.70
C ALA A 107 11.28 -10.46 5.92
N SER A 108 10.00 -10.63 5.66
CA SER A 108 9.35 -11.93 5.67
C SER A 108 8.24 -11.99 4.62
N LEU A 109 8.05 -13.19 4.07
CA LEU A 109 6.95 -13.57 3.19
C LEU A 109 5.99 -14.49 3.92
N SER A 110 4.71 -14.37 3.63
CA SER A 110 3.70 -15.35 4.03
C SER A 110 2.58 -15.39 2.99
N PRO A 111 2.02 -16.58 2.68
CA PRO A 111 0.94 -16.66 1.71
C PRO A 111 -0.33 -16.00 2.24
N MET A 112 -1.08 -15.37 1.36
CA MET A 112 -2.45 -14.96 1.64
C MET A 112 -3.34 -16.21 1.65
N LEU A 113 -4.26 -16.28 2.60
CA LEU A 113 -5.11 -17.46 2.77
C LEU A 113 -6.51 -17.21 2.21
N SER A 114 -7.13 -18.29 1.72
CA SER A 114 -8.56 -18.34 1.41
C SER A 114 -9.41 -18.46 2.69
N ALA A 115 -10.73 -18.36 2.59
CA ALA A 115 -11.65 -18.60 3.70
C ALA A 115 -11.55 -20.02 4.27
N GLU A 116 -11.05 -20.98 3.49
CA GLU A 116 -10.78 -22.36 3.88
C GLU A 116 -9.39 -22.57 4.49
N THR A 117 -8.67 -21.49 4.80
CA THR A 117 -7.30 -21.50 5.40
C THR A 117 -6.24 -22.14 4.50
N LYS A 118 -6.43 -22.10 3.20
CA LYS A 118 -5.44 -22.57 2.22
C LYS A 118 -4.75 -21.41 1.56
N PRO A 119 -3.44 -21.51 1.25
CA PRO A 119 -2.77 -20.52 0.41
C PRO A 119 -3.52 -20.29 -0.90
N LEU A 120 -3.69 -19.02 -1.27
CA LEU A 120 -4.21 -18.65 -2.59
C LEU A 120 -3.21 -19.10 -3.67
N GLN A 121 -3.71 -19.57 -4.81
CA GLN A 121 -2.87 -20.08 -5.89
C GLN A 121 -3.40 -19.68 -7.25
N GLY A 122 -2.44 -19.39 -8.14
CA GLY A 122 -2.74 -19.03 -9.53
C GLY A 122 -3.39 -17.66 -9.67
N LYS A 123 -3.21 -17.07 -10.84
CA LYS A 123 -3.63 -15.68 -11.13
C LYS A 123 -5.12 -15.42 -10.89
N GLU A 124 -5.98 -16.40 -11.08
CA GLU A 124 -7.43 -16.25 -10.89
C GLU A 124 -7.82 -15.98 -9.42
N GLU A 125 -7.03 -16.52 -8.46
CA GLU A 125 -7.35 -16.41 -7.03
C GLU A 125 -6.40 -15.51 -6.25
N ALA A 126 -5.14 -15.41 -6.68
CA ALA A 126 -4.07 -14.80 -5.92
C ALA A 126 -3.71 -13.37 -6.35
N ASP A 127 -4.26 -12.90 -7.48
CA ASP A 127 -3.99 -11.59 -8.09
C ASP A 127 -4.48 -10.46 -7.18
N ALA A 128 -3.67 -10.12 -6.18
CA ALA A 128 -3.99 -9.09 -5.18
C ALA A 128 -3.44 -7.75 -5.64
N GLU A 129 -4.30 -6.72 -5.77
CA GLU A 129 -3.96 -5.45 -6.41
C GLU A 129 -3.96 -4.26 -5.44
N ALA A 130 -4.82 -4.24 -4.45
CA ALA A 130 -4.89 -3.10 -3.53
C ALA A 130 -5.08 -3.53 -2.07
N VAL A 131 -4.56 -2.72 -1.14
CA VAL A 131 -4.72 -2.93 0.30
C VAL A 131 -5.10 -1.65 1.04
N SER A 132 -5.92 -1.79 2.08
CA SER A 132 -6.22 -0.71 3.02
C SER A 132 -6.35 -1.24 4.44
N LEU A 133 -5.96 -0.45 5.43
CA LEU A 133 -6.30 -0.71 6.83
C LEU A 133 -7.76 -0.33 7.06
N THR A 134 -8.51 -1.15 7.81
CA THR A 134 -9.87 -0.79 8.24
C THR A 134 -9.88 0.46 9.10
N SER A 135 -11.01 1.18 9.16
CA SER A 135 -11.14 2.43 9.92
C SER A 135 -10.82 2.25 11.42
N ASP A 136 -11.11 1.08 11.97
CA ASP A 136 -10.83 0.71 13.38
C ASP A 136 -9.41 0.16 13.60
N GLY A 137 -8.60 -0.01 12.52
CA GLY A 137 -7.24 -0.52 12.59
C GLY A 137 -7.12 -1.98 12.98
N THR A 138 -8.19 -2.78 12.90
CA THR A 138 -8.20 -4.18 13.36
C THR A 138 -8.03 -5.21 12.25
N ALA A 139 -8.10 -4.80 10.99
CA ALA A 139 -7.95 -5.71 9.85
C ALA A 139 -7.36 -5.00 8.63
N ILE A 140 -6.88 -5.80 7.69
CA ILE A 140 -6.48 -5.38 6.34
C ILE A 140 -7.58 -5.78 5.37
N LEU A 141 -7.98 -4.86 4.51
CA LEU A 141 -8.77 -5.13 3.32
C LEU A 141 -7.82 -5.34 2.15
N ALA A 142 -8.05 -6.39 1.37
CA ALA A 142 -7.32 -6.64 0.14
C ALA A 142 -8.30 -6.85 -1.01
N ALA A 143 -8.09 -6.16 -2.13
CA ALA A 143 -8.81 -6.35 -3.37
C ALA A 143 -8.05 -7.31 -4.30
N PHE A 144 -8.80 -8.09 -5.07
CA PHE A 144 -8.27 -9.10 -5.98
C PHE A 144 -8.92 -8.97 -7.35
N GLU A 145 -8.12 -9.16 -8.38
CA GLU A 145 -8.54 -9.36 -9.76
C GLU A 145 -8.85 -10.84 -10.09
N GLY A 146 -8.96 -11.19 -11.35
CA GLY A 146 -9.37 -12.53 -11.79
C GLY A 146 -10.80 -12.83 -11.34
N THR A 147 -10.96 -13.34 -10.13
CA THR A 147 -12.24 -13.40 -9.42
C THR A 147 -12.38 -12.17 -8.56
N HIS A 148 -12.99 -11.10 -9.10
CA HIS A 148 -13.11 -9.81 -8.44
C HIS A 148 -13.77 -9.91 -7.06
N ARG A 149 -13.06 -9.48 -6.02
CA ARG A 149 -13.52 -9.52 -4.64
C ARG A 149 -12.70 -8.63 -3.73
N VAL A 150 -13.26 -8.27 -2.61
CA VAL A 150 -12.54 -7.68 -1.48
C VAL A 150 -12.61 -8.64 -0.30
N MET A 151 -11.47 -8.93 0.31
CA MET A 151 -11.33 -9.81 1.46
C MET A 151 -10.87 -9.00 2.68
N ARG A 152 -11.41 -9.31 3.86
CA ARG A 152 -11.03 -8.71 5.14
C ARG A 152 -10.22 -9.72 5.95
N TYR A 153 -8.96 -9.41 6.19
CA TYR A 153 -8.00 -10.20 6.95
C TYR A 153 -7.81 -9.58 8.35
N PRO A 154 -8.24 -10.23 9.44
CA PRO A 154 -8.07 -9.69 10.77
C PRO A 154 -6.59 -9.64 11.16
N LEU A 155 -6.17 -8.56 11.84
CA LEU A 155 -4.85 -8.50 12.46
C LEU A 155 -4.84 -9.34 13.73
N GLY A 156 -3.82 -10.18 13.90
CA GLY A 156 -3.62 -10.96 15.13
C GLY A 156 -3.33 -10.08 16.35
N GLN A 157 -2.75 -8.88 16.10
CA GLN A 157 -2.46 -7.86 17.09
C GLN A 157 -2.80 -6.49 16.51
N PRO A 158 -3.71 -5.70 17.14
CA PRO A 158 -4.03 -4.35 16.67
C PRO A 158 -2.77 -3.49 16.56
N GLY A 159 -2.64 -2.75 15.43
CA GLY A 159 -1.50 -1.88 15.15
C GLY A 159 -0.24 -2.60 14.64
N ASN A 160 -0.16 -3.92 14.72
CA ASN A 160 0.94 -4.68 14.12
C ASN A 160 0.52 -5.23 12.75
N LEU A 161 0.86 -4.52 11.68
CA LEU A 161 0.50 -4.88 10.30
C LEU A 161 0.94 -6.30 9.94
N CYS A 162 2.13 -6.71 10.38
CA CYS A 162 2.70 -8.03 10.07
C CYS A 162 1.96 -9.20 10.75
N SER A 163 1.09 -8.91 11.72
CA SER A 163 0.26 -9.94 12.37
C SER A 163 -0.91 -10.41 11.50
N VAL A 164 -1.04 -9.91 10.29
CA VAL A 164 -1.98 -10.41 9.27
C VAL A 164 -1.57 -11.78 8.74
N ALA A 165 -0.29 -12.14 8.82
CA ALA A 165 0.21 -13.46 8.40
C ALA A 165 -0.57 -14.59 9.06
N GLY A 166 -1.03 -15.57 8.26
CA GLY A 166 -1.86 -16.70 8.72
C GLY A 166 -3.32 -16.34 9.05
N ALA A 167 -3.75 -15.11 8.80
CA ALA A 167 -5.13 -14.69 9.04
C ALA A 167 -6.11 -15.38 8.07
N THR A 168 -7.20 -15.92 8.62
CA THR A 168 -8.32 -16.41 7.81
C THR A 168 -9.24 -15.26 7.46
N PRO A 169 -9.43 -14.94 6.15
CA PRO A 169 -10.23 -13.81 5.75
C PRO A 169 -11.73 -14.08 5.75
N THR A 170 -12.49 -12.98 5.69
CA THR A 170 -13.91 -12.99 5.34
C THR A 170 -14.12 -12.18 4.07
N ARG A 171 -14.99 -12.67 3.15
CA ARG A 171 -15.31 -11.95 1.93
C ARG A 171 -16.29 -10.82 2.22
N LEU A 172 -16.01 -9.61 1.69
CA LEU A 172 -16.95 -8.51 1.71
C LEU A 172 -17.96 -8.65 0.56
N ILE A 173 -19.12 -7.99 0.70
CA ILE A 173 -20.11 -7.90 -0.38
C ILE A 173 -19.57 -6.97 -1.45
N ALA A 174 -19.38 -7.49 -2.66
CA ALA A 174 -18.94 -6.70 -3.80
C ALA A 174 -20.03 -5.70 -4.24
N PRO A 175 -19.65 -4.51 -4.74
CA PRO A 175 -20.63 -3.59 -5.32
C PRO A 175 -21.22 -4.18 -6.60
N ALA A 176 -22.47 -3.80 -6.87
CA ALA A 176 -23.14 -4.23 -8.10
C ALA A 176 -22.39 -3.73 -9.34
N GLY A 177 -22.12 -4.63 -10.29
CA GLY A 177 -21.41 -4.35 -11.53
C GLY A 177 -19.91 -4.62 -11.48
N LEU A 178 -19.32 -4.91 -10.31
CA LEU A 178 -17.90 -5.28 -10.22
C LEU A 178 -17.59 -6.54 -11.05
N ASN A 179 -18.43 -7.55 -10.96
CA ASN A 179 -18.24 -8.80 -11.70
C ASN A 179 -18.54 -8.70 -13.21
N ASP A 180 -19.05 -7.55 -13.68
CA ASP A 180 -19.26 -7.28 -15.09
C ASP A 180 -18.01 -6.74 -15.79
N LEU A 181 -16.96 -6.39 -14.99
CA LEU A 181 -15.69 -5.91 -15.51
C LEU A 181 -14.86 -7.05 -16.11
N PRO A 182 -13.94 -6.73 -17.04
CA PRO A 182 -12.95 -7.70 -17.54
C PRO A 182 -12.13 -8.27 -16.38
N ALA A 183 -11.68 -9.51 -16.49
CA ALA A 183 -10.88 -10.19 -15.46
C ALA A 183 -9.63 -9.40 -15.04
N ASN A 184 -9.00 -8.67 -15.97
CA ASN A 184 -7.92 -7.71 -15.71
C ASN A 184 -8.48 -6.29 -15.90
N GLY A 185 -8.96 -5.66 -14.88
CA GLY A 185 -9.54 -4.30 -14.94
C GLY A 185 -10.54 -4.08 -13.80
N GLY A 186 -10.33 -4.83 -12.70
CA GLY A 186 -11.10 -4.75 -11.48
C GLY A 186 -10.67 -3.59 -10.57
N ILE A 187 -10.66 -3.85 -9.26
CA ILE A 187 -10.27 -2.86 -8.25
C ILE A 187 -8.75 -2.80 -8.17
N GLU A 188 -8.19 -1.65 -8.56
CA GLU A 188 -6.77 -1.34 -8.48
C GLU A 188 -6.43 -0.42 -7.31
N ALA A 189 -7.41 0.32 -6.79
CA ALA A 189 -7.18 1.29 -5.73
C ALA A 189 -8.22 1.15 -4.62
N LEU A 190 -7.78 1.16 -3.37
CA LEU A 190 -8.60 0.87 -2.21
C LEU A 190 -8.21 1.76 -1.02
N ALA A 191 -9.15 2.51 -0.45
CA ALA A 191 -8.94 3.23 0.80
C ALA A 191 -10.18 3.21 1.69
N THR A 192 -9.96 3.20 3.00
CA THR A 192 -11.02 3.32 4.00
C THR A 192 -10.94 4.68 4.68
N THR A 193 -12.03 5.44 4.68
CA THR A 193 -12.15 6.72 5.39
C THR A 193 -12.32 6.52 6.90
N ALA A 194 -12.16 7.59 7.68
CA ALA A 194 -12.27 7.52 9.14
C ALA A 194 -13.69 7.12 9.63
N ASP A 195 -14.73 7.40 8.85
CA ASP A 195 -16.12 7.03 9.15
C ASP A 195 -16.51 5.62 8.68
N GLY A 196 -15.54 4.84 8.16
CA GLY A 196 -15.76 3.48 7.66
C GLY A 196 -16.40 3.43 6.27
N THR A 197 -16.20 4.43 5.44
CA THR A 197 -16.53 4.37 4.03
C THR A 197 -15.36 3.78 3.24
N LEU A 198 -15.59 2.67 2.56
CA LEU A 198 -14.65 2.07 1.62
C LEU A 198 -14.79 2.75 0.27
N ILE A 199 -13.69 3.28 -0.23
CA ILE A 199 -13.57 3.88 -1.56
C ILE A 199 -12.75 2.94 -2.42
N VAL A 200 -13.24 2.62 -3.61
CA VAL A 200 -12.53 1.80 -4.59
C VAL A 200 -12.54 2.47 -5.95
N LEU A 201 -11.45 2.32 -6.70
CA LEU A 201 -11.33 2.71 -8.11
C LEU A 201 -10.93 1.48 -8.92
N THR A 202 -11.38 1.44 -10.17
CA THR A 202 -11.04 0.36 -11.11
C THR A 202 -9.97 0.81 -12.10
N GLU A 203 -9.31 -0.14 -12.78
CA GLU A 203 -8.42 0.20 -13.90
C GLU A 203 -9.23 0.48 -15.18
N LYS A 204 -10.17 -0.41 -15.53
CA LYS A 204 -10.85 -0.40 -16.85
C LYS A 204 -12.35 -0.16 -16.80
N GLY A 205 -12.91 0.08 -15.61
CA GLY A 205 -14.33 0.45 -15.50
C GLY A 205 -14.55 1.89 -15.98
N GLU A 206 -15.60 2.11 -16.79
CA GLU A 206 -16.02 3.45 -17.18
C GLU A 206 -17.26 3.87 -16.38
N ALA A 207 -17.21 5.09 -15.83
CA ALA A 207 -18.35 5.68 -15.14
C ALA A 207 -19.37 6.25 -16.12
N GLU A 208 -20.66 6.25 -15.73
CA GLU A 208 -21.68 6.98 -16.45
C GLU A 208 -21.37 8.49 -16.37
N GLY A 209 -21.08 9.10 -17.51
CA GLY A 209 -20.61 10.50 -17.57
C GLY A 209 -19.13 10.67 -17.81
N GLY A 210 -18.34 9.59 -17.85
CA GLY A 210 -16.91 9.58 -18.15
C GLY A 210 -16.04 9.32 -16.93
N GLY A 211 -14.75 9.11 -17.20
CA GLY A 211 -13.76 8.80 -16.17
C GLY A 211 -13.76 7.35 -15.71
N THR A 212 -12.81 7.02 -14.85
CA THR A 212 -12.67 5.69 -14.25
C THR A 212 -13.76 5.44 -13.22
N LEU A 213 -14.43 4.27 -13.30
CA LEU A 213 -15.49 3.88 -12.39
C LEU A 213 -14.95 3.64 -10.98
N GLY A 214 -15.63 4.20 -10.00
CA GLY A 214 -15.39 3.95 -8.59
C GLY A 214 -16.69 3.74 -7.81
N TRP A 215 -16.54 3.22 -6.58
CA TRP A 215 -17.63 3.08 -5.62
C TRP A 215 -17.23 3.57 -4.23
N MET A 216 -18.22 4.15 -3.55
CA MET A 216 -18.18 4.41 -2.11
C MET A 216 -19.19 3.51 -1.42
N MET A 217 -18.79 2.73 -0.43
CA MET A 217 -19.64 1.78 0.28
C MET A 217 -19.16 1.59 1.73
N PRO A 218 -20.03 1.12 2.67
CA PRO A 218 -19.57 0.79 4.01
C PRO A 218 -18.51 -0.33 3.99
N GLU A 219 -17.39 -0.14 4.69
CA GLU A 219 -16.27 -1.11 4.73
C GLU A 219 -16.68 -2.50 5.25
N LEU A 220 -17.67 -2.58 6.14
CA LEU A 220 -18.11 -3.84 6.73
C LEU A 220 -19.13 -4.60 5.88
N GLY A 221 -19.56 -4.07 4.76
CA GLY A 221 -20.44 -4.78 3.82
C GLY A 221 -21.79 -5.30 4.38
N LEU A 222 -22.09 -4.99 5.65
CA LEU A 222 -23.08 -5.70 6.46
C LEU A 222 -24.55 -5.39 6.14
N LYS A 223 -24.81 -4.42 5.29
CA LYS A 223 -26.16 -4.24 4.66
C LYS A 223 -25.89 -3.47 3.37
N ALA A 224 -26.34 -4.02 2.26
CA ALA A 224 -26.35 -3.37 0.95
C ALA A 224 -27.15 -2.04 0.98
N ARG A 225 -26.62 -1.02 1.61
CA ARG A 225 -26.88 0.34 1.13
C ARG A 225 -26.18 0.36 -0.22
N ALA A 226 -26.95 0.62 -1.24
CA ALA A 226 -26.46 0.67 -2.61
C ALA A 226 -25.14 1.43 -2.62
N ALA A 227 -24.06 0.76 -3.07
CA ALA A 227 -22.79 1.40 -3.24
C ALA A 227 -22.98 2.61 -4.16
N GLN A 228 -22.55 3.78 -3.74
CA GLN A 228 -22.64 4.97 -4.57
C GLN A 228 -21.54 4.90 -5.64
N ARG A 229 -21.91 4.91 -6.90
CA ARG A 229 -21.00 5.01 -8.03
C ARG A 229 -20.54 6.45 -8.22
N PHE A 230 -19.30 6.62 -8.64
CA PHE A 230 -18.76 7.91 -9.05
C PHE A 230 -17.76 7.72 -10.21
N GLY A 231 -17.44 8.79 -10.94
CA GLY A 231 -16.38 8.84 -11.92
C GLY A 231 -15.17 9.58 -11.36
N PHE A 232 -13.99 9.01 -11.55
CA PHE A 232 -12.72 9.67 -11.29
C PHE A 232 -12.05 9.99 -12.62
N GLU A 233 -11.68 11.25 -12.85
CA GLU A 233 -10.99 11.69 -14.06
C GLU A 233 -9.49 11.83 -13.78
N PRO A 234 -8.67 10.78 -14.07
CA PRO A 234 -7.22 10.92 -14.04
C PRO A 234 -6.76 11.84 -15.18
N PRO A 235 -5.58 12.48 -15.06
CA PRO A 235 -5.00 13.17 -16.22
C PRO A 235 -4.74 12.17 -17.36
N ASP A 236 -5.17 12.48 -18.57
CA ASP A 236 -4.91 11.62 -19.74
C ASP A 236 -3.39 11.53 -20.00
N PRO A 237 -2.83 10.34 -20.27
CA PRO A 237 -3.43 9.02 -20.43
C PRO A 237 -3.25 8.09 -19.21
N TYR A 238 -3.23 8.62 -18.00
CA TYR A 238 -2.97 7.85 -16.77
C TYR A 238 -4.21 7.10 -16.30
N VAL A 239 -3.97 5.96 -15.59
CA VAL A 239 -4.99 5.17 -14.91
C VAL A 239 -4.65 5.05 -13.42
N PRO A 240 -5.62 4.97 -12.49
CA PRO A 240 -5.36 4.75 -11.08
C PRO A 240 -4.71 3.38 -10.84
N THR A 241 -3.76 3.31 -9.92
CA THR A 241 -3.12 2.07 -9.47
C THR A 241 -3.19 1.86 -7.97
N ASP A 242 -3.30 2.94 -7.16
CA ASP A 242 -3.55 2.78 -5.72
C ASP A 242 -4.11 4.05 -5.10
N LEU A 243 -4.64 3.91 -3.89
CA LEU A 243 -5.27 4.96 -3.10
C LEU A 243 -4.85 4.87 -1.64
N ALA A 244 -4.22 5.91 -1.11
CA ALA A 244 -3.91 6.01 0.31
C ALA A 244 -4.70 7.11 1.00
N ARG A 245 -5.10 6.88 2.26
CA ARG A 245 -5.72 7.90 3.10
C ARG A 245 -4.79 8.36 4.23
N LEU A 246 -4.76 9.66 4.44
CA LEU A 246 -4.23 10.27 5.67
C LEU A 246 -5.17 11.39 6.12
N ASP A 247 -5.75 11.25 7.30
CA ASP A 247 -6.84 12.11 7.80
C ASP A 247 -8.01 12.15 6.78
N ASP A 248 -8.42 13.33 6.30
CA ASP A 248 -9.46 13.51 5.29
C ASP A 248 -8.91 13.56 3.85
N THR A 249 -7.59 13.49 3.70
CA THR A 249 -6.93 13.54 2.39
C THR A 249 -6.76 12.13 1.81
N LEU A 250 -7.09 12.01 0.52
CA LEU A 250 -6.82 10.84 -0.30
C LEU A 250 -5.69 11.16 -1.28
N PHE A 251 -4.71 10.28 -1.34
CA PHE A 251 -3.62 10.32 -2.30
C PHE A 251 -3.89 9.26 -3.36
N VAL A 252 -4.00 9.67 -4.62
CA VAL A 252 -4.26 8.79 -5.76
C VAL A 252 -2.98 8.63 -6.55
N LEU A 253 -2.46 7.41 -6.60
CA LEU A 253 -1.36 7.05 -7.49
C LEU A 253 -1.93 6.65 -8.84
N GLN A 254 -1.29 7.09 -9.91
CA GLN A 254 -1.74 6.87 -11.27
C GLN A 254 -0.52 6.55 -12.14
N ARG A 255 -0.69 5.64 -13.07
CA ARG A 255 0.37 5.15 -13.95
C ARG A 255 -0.01 5.26 -15.42
N HIS A 256 0.99 5.41 -16.25
CA HIS A 256 0.90 5.23 -17.71
C HIS A 256 2.12 4.51 -18.23
N PHE A 257 1.90 3.60 -19.18
CA PHE A 257 2.95 2.95 -19.94
C PHE A 257 2.72 3.15 -21.44
N SER A 258 3.77 3.50 -22.16
CA SER A 258 3.79 3.40 -23.61
C SER A 258 5.13 2.88 -24.12
N VAL A 259 5.10 2.19 -25.25
CA VAL A 259 6.33 1.67 -25.88
C VAL A 259 7.30 2.80 -26.27
N MET A 260 6.79 3.99 -26.52
CA MET A 260 7.61 5.14 -26.96
C MET A 260 8.21 5.93 -25.79
N SER A 261 7.47 6.13 -24.71
CA SER A 261 7.87 6.99 -23.57
C SER A 261 8.23 6.19 -22.31
N GLY A 262 8.06 4.86 -22.33
CA GLY A 262 8.26 4.04 -21.15
C GLY A 262 7.17 4.21 -20.10
N VAL A 263 7.53 3.96 -18.84
CA VAL A 263 6.65 4.11 -17.68
C VAL A 263 6.69 5.53 -17.15
N SER A 264 5.57 6.03 -16.69
CA SER A 264 5.45 7.30 -15.98
C SER A 264 4.35 7.23 -14.93
N GLY A 265 4.42 8.08 -13.90
CA GLY A 265 3.45 8.13 -12.81
C GLY A 265 3.00 9.55 -12.47
N VAL A 266 1.84 9.66 -11.87
CA VAL A 266 1.32 10.90 -11.27
C VAL A 266 0.83 10.58 -9.88
N LEU A 267 1.18 11.41 -8.92
CA LEU A 267 0.56 11.42 -7.61
C LEU A 267 -0.33 12.66 -7.49
N SER A 268 -1.59 12.45 -7.16
CA SER A 268 -2.56 13.51 -6.93
C SER A 268 -3.15 13.42 -5.53
N MET A 269 -3.76 14.50 -5.05
CA MET A 269 -4.53 14.49 -3.81
C MET A 269 -5.96 14.99 -4.04
N THR A 270 -6.89 14.45 -3.25
CA THR A 270 -8.33 14.77 -3.26
C THR A 270 -8.95 14.49 -1.90
N THR A 271 -10.27 14.53 -1.79
CA THR A 271 -11.05 14.09 -0.63
C THR A 271 -12.20 13.18 -1.07
N ALA A 272 -12.76 12.40 -0.15
CA ALA A 272 -13.93 11.56 -0.45
C ALA A 272 -15.12 12.41 -0.97
N GLN A 273 -15.33 13.59 -0.41
CA GLN A 273 -16.36 14.51 -0.86
C GLN A 273 -16.10 15.00 -2.29
N ALA A 274 -14.88 15.42 -2.60
CA ALA A 274 -14.50 15.90 -3.93
C ALA A 274 -14.68 14.79 -5.00
N LEU A 275 -14.31 13.53 -4.67
CA LEU A 275 -14.56 12.38 -5.54
C LEU A 275 -16.06 12.18 -5.78
N ALA A 276 -16.90 12.24 -4.73
CA ALA A 276 -18.35 12.08 -4.85
C ALA A 276 -19.00 13.19 -5.71
N GLU A 277 -18.41 14.38 -5.71
CA GLU A 277 -18.88 15.55 -6.47
C GLU A 277 -18.29 15.62 -7.89
N GLY A 278 -17.39 14.68 -8.26
CA GLY A 278 -16.70 14.67 -9.55
C GLY A 278 -15.69 15.82 -9.71
N THR A 279 -15.16 16.33 -8.59
CA THR A 279 -14.16 17.39 -8.62
C THR A 279 -12.78 16.80 -8.93
N ALA A 280 -12.05 17.43 -9.85
CA ALA A 280 -10.71 17.00 -10.25
C ALA A 280 -9.73 16.97 -9.08
N ALA A 281 -8.91 15.93 -9.00
CA ALA A 281 -7.82 15.83 -8.03
C ALA A 281 -6.70 16.84 -8.33
N THR A 282 -6.00 17.29 -7.30
CA THR A 282 -4.84 18.19 -7.44
C THR A 282 -3.57 17.39 -7.64
N GLU A 283 -2.87 17.57 -8.75
CA GLU A 283 -1.57 16.95 -9.01
C GLU A 283 -0.52 17.47 -8.00
N LEU A 284 0.18 16.57 -7.35
CA LEU A 284 1.29 16.86 -6.44
C LEU A 284 2.65 16.72 -7.11
N ALA A 285 2.80 15.67 -7.92
CA ALA A 285 4.05 15.36 -8.60
C ALA A 285 3.81 14.47 -9.82
N ARG A 286 4.69 14.60 -10.81
CA ARG A 286 4.73 13.78 -12.02
C ARG A 286 6.10 13.12 -12.16
N PHE A 287 6.10 11.81 -12.23
CA PHE A 287 7.29 10.96 -12.36
C PHE A 287 7.47 10.59 -13.83
N VAL A 288 8.43 11.20 -14.47
CA VAL A 288 8.78 10.96 -15.89
C VAL A 288 10.30 10.87 -16.01
N PRO A 289 10.88 9.92 -16.74
CA PRO A 289 12.33 9.90 -16.96
C PRO A 289 12.90 11.27 -17.33
N PRO A 290 14.07 11.72 -16.79
CA PRO A 290 15.05 10.91 -16.05
C PRO A 290 14.79 10.74 -14.56
N ILE A 291 13.61 11.15 -14.04
CA ILE A 291 13.25 10.85 -12.64
C ILE A 291 13.20 9.33 -12.43
N THR A 292 13.72 8.88 -11.28
CA THR A 292 13.60 7.48 -10.87
C THR A 292 12.13 7.08 -10.79
N VAL A 293 11.70 6.28 -11.74
CA VAL A 293 10.33 5.78 -11.92
C VAL A 293 10.38 4.35 -12.46
N ASP A 294 9.40 3.56 -12.10
CA ASP A 294 9.11 2.24 -12.66
C ASP A 294 7.60 2.02 -12.64
N ASN A 295 7.12 0.82 -12.76
CA ASN A 295 5.71 0.45 -12.72
C ASN A 295 5.11 0.74 -11.32
N MET A 296 4.76 2.01 -11.04
CA MET A 296 4.27 2.48 -9.73
C MET A 296 2.88 1.92 -9.44
N GLU A 297 2.77 1.03 -8.43
CA GLU A 297 1.54 0.30 -8.14
C GLU A 297 1.00 0.54 -6.73
N GLY A 298 1.83 0.89 -5.75
CA GLY A 298 1.36 1.06 -4.38
C GLY A 298 1.74 2.41 -3.78
N VAL A 299 0.83 3.01 -3.00
CA VAL A 299 1.07 4.26 -2.25
C VAL A 299 0.60 4.13 -0.81
N SER A 300 1.38 4.67 0.12
CA SER A 300 1.00 4.81 1.53
C SER A 300 1.32 6.21 2.04
N ALA A 301 0.46 6.76 2.89
CA ALA A 301 0.67 8.06 3.49
C ALA A 301 0.57 7.98 5.02
N VAL A 302 1.54 8.54 5.73
CA VAL A 302 1.59 8.54 7.18
C VAL A 302 1.94 9.91 7.75
N ARG A 303 1.54 10.16 9.00
CA ARG A 303 1.93 11.35 9.75
C ARG A 303 3.19 11.05 10.55
N SER A 304 4.30 11.70 10.21
CA SER A 304 5.54 11.54 10.97
C SER A 304 5.42 12.09 12.39
N ALA A 305 6.35 11.72 13.26
CA ALA A 305 6.43 12.25 14.62
C ALA A 305 6.57 13.79 14.68
N SER A 306 7.13 14.42 13.64
CA SER A 306 7.21 15.89 13.50
C SER A 306 5.94 16.54 12.96
N GLY A 307 4.89 15.75 12.65
CA GLY A 307 3.64 16.24 12.07
C GLY A 307 3.68 16.42 10.55
N GLN A 308 4.78 16.05 9.89
CA GLN A 308 4.93 16.14 8.45
C GLN A 308 4.24 14.94 7.77
N THR A 309 3.61 15.14 6.62
CA THR A 309 3.07 14.04 5.81
C THR A 309 4.22 13.37 5.06
N HIS A 310 4.44 12.08 5.31
CA HIS A 310 5.33 11.24 4.55
C HIS A 310 4.51 10.35 3.61
N ILE A 311 5.02 10.18 2.39
CA ILE A 311 4.41 9.40 1.32
C ILE A 311 5.43 8.35 0.89
N TYR A 312 5.01 7.10 0.83
CA TYR A 312 5.78 5.98 0.34
C TYR A 312 5.15 5.46 -0.93
N ILE A 313 5.97 5.17 -1.94
CA ILE A 313 5.52 4.63 -3.22
C ILE A 313 6.34 3.37 -3.51
N VAL A 314 5.69 2.30 -3.90
CA VAL A 314 6.34 1.08 -4.39
C VAL A 314 6.06 0.87 -5.87
N SER A 315 6.96 0.19 -6.54
CA SER A 315 6.74 -0.28 -7.91
C SER A 315 6.77 -1.80 -8.00
N ASP A 316 5.99 -2.32 -8.92
CA ASP A 316 5.97 -3.69 -9.35
C ASP A 316 7.06 -3.93 -10.40
N ASP A 317 7.84 -4.99 -10.26
CA ASP A 317 8.83 -5.44 -11.24
C ASP A 317 8.28 -6.47 -12.23
N ASN A 318 7.00 -6.85 -12.09
CA ASN A 318 6.35 -7.89 -12.91
C ASN A 318 7.19 -9.17 -13.03
N PHE A 319 8.07 -9.44 -12.08
CA PHE A 319 9.09 -10.49 -12.13
C PHE A 319 9.94 -10.44 -13.41
N MET A 320 10.18 -9.24 -13.97
CA MET A 320 10.93 -9.00 -15.20
C MET A 320 12.28 -8.35 -14.92
N ALA A 321 13.36 -8.90 -15.46
CA ALA A 321 14.72 -8.43 -15.19
C ALA A 321 15.03 -6.97 -15.60
N PHE A 322 14.17 -6.33 -16.39
CA PHE A 322 14.33 -4.93 -16.81
C PHE A 322 13.45 -3.93 -16.00
N GLN A 323 12.60 -4.43 -15.11
CA GLN A 323 11.83 -3.64 -14.16
C GLN A 323 12.41 -3.79 -12.75
N ARG A 324 12.12 -2.85 -11.88
CA ARG A 324 12.69 -2.77 -10.53
C ARG A 324 11.59 -2.69 -9.48
N THR A 325 11.74 -3.44 -8.41
CA THR A 325 10.99 -3.20 -7.18
C THR A 325 11.60 -1.97 -6.49
N LEU A 326 10.95 -0.82 -6.61
CA LEU A 326 11.34 0.43 -5.96
C LEU A 326 10.56 0.62 -4.66
N LEU A 327 11.20 1.23 -3.67
CA LEU A 327 10.56 1.84 -2.51
C LEU A 327 11.05 3.28 -2.39
N LEU A 328 10.19 4.24 -2.69
CA LEU A 328 10.52 5.67 -2.65
C LEU A 328 9.80 6.34 -1.48
N LYS A 329 10.50 7.20 -0.74
CA LYS A 329 9.95 8.02 0.35
C LYS A 329 10.01 9.49 0.00
N PHE A 330 8.92 10.18 0.27
CA PHE A 330 8.78 11.63 0.12
C PHE A 330 8.18 12.27 1.38
N SER A 331 8.40 13.57 1.55
CA SER A 331 7.56 14.39 2.41
C SER A 331 6.80 15.40 1.55
N LEU A 332 5.54 15.63 1.91
CA LEU A 332 4.76 16.71 1.30
C LEU A 332 5.30 18.05 1.82
N GLY A 333 5.65 18.94 0.91
CA GLY A 333 6.11 20.30 1.25
C GLY A 333 5.01 21.06 1.99
N ASN A 334 5.38 21.84 3.01
CA ASN A 334 4.44 22.80 3.59
C ASN A 334 4.17 23.88 2.55
N SER A 335 2.91 24.20 2.30
CA SER A 335 2.48 25.26 1.35
C SER A 335 2.88 26.67 1.80
N LYS A 336 3.96 26.84 2.55
CA LYS A 336 4.43 28.09 3.15
C LYS A 336 5.91 28.41 2.93
N ASP A 337 6.62 27.68 2.04
CA ASP A 337 8.00 28.01 1.64
C ASP A 337 8.05 28.43 0.17
#